data_7f01169bb736100cdc62a9c15ff7494f
#
_entry.id   7f01169bb736100cdc62a9c15ff7494f
#
_cell.length_a   1.000
_cell.length_b   1.000
_cell.length_c   1.000
_cell.angle_alpha   90.00
_cell.angle_beta   90.00
_cell.angle_gamma   90.00
#
_symmetry.space_group_name_H-M   'P 1'
#
loop_
_entity.id
_entity.type
_entity.pdbx_description
1 polymer ?
#
loop_
_entity_poly.entity_id
_entity_poly.type
_entity_poly.pdbx_seq_one_letter_code
_entity_poly.pdbx_strand_id
1 'polypeptide(L)'
;MLHYHFNTKLVATEKLLKELDLPVSTLNFWKTKLRDREYKKSGKIISYKDWIKDNDPCWDMGLRLIGNKALWDPTVFLNWIFENKLKNKPKDLMERAENKKLIAFIKRNASAESEELI
;
A
#
# COMPACT_ATOMS: atom_id res chain seq x y z
N MET A 1 -7.33 -5.58 -18.98
CA MET A 1 -7.43 -5.67 -18.45
C MET A 1 -7.92 -5.23 -17.19
N LEU A 2 -8.85 -5.00 -16.91
CA LEU A 2 -9.31 -4.37 -15.76
C LEU A 2 -10.08 -5.17 -14.83
N HIS A 3 -10.57 -6.30 -15.26
CA HIS A 3 -11.49 -7.00 -14.43
C HIS A 3 -10.86 -7.62 -13.22
N TYR A 4 -9.60 -7.84 -13.16
CA TYR A 4 -9.05 -8.40 -11.96
C TYR A 4 -9.11 -7.43 -10.78
N HIS A 5 -9.37 -6.17 -11.06
CA HIS A 5 -9.58 -5.22 -9.98
C HIS A 5 -10.80 -5.53 -9.15
N PHE A 6 -11.77 -6.18 -9.74
CA PHE A 6 -12.99 -6.50 -9.01
C PHE A 6 -12.78 -7.60 -7.99
N ASN A 7 -11.70 -8.35 -8.10
CA ASN A 7 -11.40 -9.40 -7.15
C ASN A 7 -10.57 -8.94 -6.00
N THR A 8 -9.98 -7.76 -6.10
CA THR A 8 -9.16 -7.21 -5.04
C THR A 8 -10.07 -6.46 -4.10
N LYS A 9 -10.38 -7.07 -2.99
CA LYS A 9 -11.24 -6.44 -2.01
C LYS A 9 -10.48 -5.38 -1.24
N LEU A 10 -11.11 -4.23 -1.08
CA LEU A 10 -10.56 -3.20 -0.22
C LEU A 10 -10.72 -3.64 1.23
N VAL A 11 -9.70 -3.41 2.03
CA VAL A 11 -9.70 -3.81 3.42
C VAL A 11 -9.48 -2.61 4.32
N ALA A 12 -10.04 -2.68 5.52
CA ALA A 12 -9.83 -1.63 6.51
C ALA A 12 -8.37 -1.63 6.97
N THR A 13 -7.92 -0.49 7.45
CA THR A 13 -6.55 -0.34 7.92
C THR A 13 -6.18 -1.40 8.95
N GLU A 14 -7.06 -1.62 9.93
CA GLU A 14 -6.79 -2.59 10.98
C GLU A 14 -6.56 -3.99 10.44
N LYS A 15 -7.38 -4.39 9.48
CA LYS A 15 -7.26 -5.72 8.89
C LYS A 15 -5.96 -5.84 8.10
N LEU A 16 -5.61 -4.81 7.35
CA LEU A 16 -4.37 -4.80 6.59
C LEU A 16 -3.17 -4.97 7.50
N LEU A 17 -3.13 -4.19 8.57
CA LEU A 17 -2.01 -4.24 9.51
C LEU A 17 -1.91 -5.58 10.22
N LYS A 18 -3.06 -6.15 10.57
CA LYS A 18 -3.10 -7.45 11.24
C LYS A 18 -2.59 -8.55 10.33
N GLU A 19 -3.03 -8.54 9.09
CA GLU A 19 -2.61 -9.55 8.12
C GLU A 19 -1.11 -9.53 7.88
N LEU A 20 -0.53 -8.35 7.89
CA LEU A 20 0.89 -8.19 7.60
C LEU A 20 1.75 -8.14 8.86
N ASP A 21 1.12 -8.17 10.03
CA ASP A 21 1.84 -8.05 11.29
C ASP A 21 2.65 -6.76 11.32
N LEU A 22 2.04 -5.69 10.86
CA LEU A 22 2.69 -4.40 10.69
C LEU A 22 2.19 -3.41 11.73
N PRO A 23 3.08 -2.75 12.49
CA PRO A 23 2.65 -1.75 13.46
C PRO A 23 2.03 -0.53 12.79
N VAL A 24 1.01 0.03 13.41
CA VAL A 24 0.37 1.22 12.87
C VAL A 24 1.35 2.38 12.79
N SER A 25 2.28 2.46 13.74
CA SER A 25 3.28 3.53 13.72
C SER A 25 4.15 3.48 12.47
N THR A 26 4.47 2.28 12.01
CA THR A 26 5.26 2.11 10.79
C THR A 26 4.48 2.61 9.57
N LEU A 27 3.22 2.23 9.48
CA LEU A 27 2.39 2.68 8.37
C LEU A 27 2.26 4.20 8.38
N ASN A 28 1.99 4.78 9.54
CA ASN A 28 1.85 6.23 9.66
C ASN A 28 3.14 6.95 9.28
N PHE A 29 4.28 6.39 9.65
CA PHE A 29 5.58 6.95 9.31
C PHE A 29 5.75 6.96 7.78
N TRP A 30 5.45 5.85 7.12
CA TRP A 30 5.57 5.77 5.66
C TRP A 30 4.65 6.77 4.97
N LYS A 31 3.42 6.88 5.45
CA LYS A 31 2.46 7.83 4.87
C LYS A 31 2.97 9.27 5.00
N THR A 32 3.43 9.61 6.19
CA THR A 32 3.92 10.97 6.45
C THR A 32 5.14 11.29 5.59
N LYS A 33 6.07 10.35 5.50
CA LYS A 33 7.27 10.57 4.69
C LYS A 33 6.94 10.73 3.21
N LEU A 34 6.04 9.91 2.71
CA LEU A 34 5.66 9.99 1.30
C LEU A 34 4.96 11.31 0.99
N ARG A 35 4.02 11.71 1.84
CA ARG A 35 3.30 12.97 1.67
C ARG A 35 4.23 14.15 1.70
N ASP A 36 5.13 14.17 2.68
CA ASP A 36 6.06 15.27 2.84
C ASP A 36 7.00 15.39 1.65
N ARG A 37 7.53 14.27 1.20
CA ARG A 37 8.44 14.25 0.06
C ARG A 37 7.76 14.74 -1.21
N GLU A 38 6.56 14.24 -1.49
CA GLU A 38 5.87 14.60 -2.71
C GLU A 38 5.39 16.05 -2.69
N TYR A 39 5.00 16.55 -1.52
CA TYR A 39 4.61 17.94 -1.40
C TYR A 39 5.80 18.85 -1.72
N LYS A 40 6.97 18.54 -1.18
CA LYS A 40 8.17 19.33 -1.43
C LYS A 40 8.56 19.29 -2.90
N LYS A 41 8.45 18.12 -3.51
CA LYS A 41 8.79 17.97 -4.92
C LYS A 41 7.83 18.72 -5.83
N SER A 42 6.60 18.94 -5.39
CA SER A 42 5.60 19.59 -6.23
C SER A 42 5.95 21.03 -6.55
N GLY A 43 6.68 21.70 -5.66
CA GLY A 43 7.04 23.10 -5.85
C GLY A 43 5.87 24.05 -5.87
N LYS A 44 4.69 23.61 -5.47
CA LYS A 44 3.50 24.44 -5.51
C LYS A 44 3.46 25.42 -4.37
N ILE A 45 2.84 26.57 -4.66
CA ILE A 45 2.76 27.67 -3.68
C ILE A 45 1.39 27.63 -2.98
N ILE A 46 0.94 26.45 -2.61
CA ILE A 46 -0.30 26.32 -1.85
C ILE A 46 0.03 25.59 -0.55
N SER A 47 -0.85 25.75 0.44
CA SER A 47 -0.61 25.10 1.72
C SER A 47 -0.67 23.59 1.56
N TYR A 48 0.03 22.88 2.44
CA TYR A 48 -0.01 21.43 2.46
C TYR A 48 -1.45 20.93 2.59
N LYS A 49 -2.24 21.57 3.45
CA LYS A 49 -3.62 21.18 3.69
C LYS A 49 -4.45 21.23 2.42
N ASP A 50 -4.25 22.25 1.61
CA ASP A 50 -4.99 22.37 0.36
C ASP A 50 -4.46 21.42 -0.70
N TRP A 51 -3.13 21.27 -0.74
CA TRP A 51 -2.49 20.40 -1.73
C TRP A 51 -2.91 18.95 -1.53
N ILE A 52 -2.96 18.47 -0.28
CA ILE A 52 -3.20 17.06 -0.01
C ILE A 52 -4.62 16.61 -0.40
N LYS A 53 -5.57 17.53 -0.46
CA LYS A 53 -6.93 17.18 -0.83
C LYS A 53 -7.03 16.53 -2.19
N ASP A 54 -6.23 17.01 -3.14
CA ASP A 54 -6.31 16.54 -4.51
C ASP A 54 -5.07 15.78 -4.95
N ASN A 55 -4.06 15.69 -4.09
CA ASN A 55 -2.76 15.16 -4.49
C ASN A 55 -2.17 14.16 -3.51
N ASP A 56 -2.99 13.48 -2.74
CA ASP A 56 -2.48 12.57 -1.72
C ASP A 56 -1.72 11.41 -2.37
N PRO A 57 -0.38 11.38 -2.22
CA PRO A 57 0.41 10.34 -2.86
C PRO A 57 0.22 8.96 -2.25
N CYS A 58 -0.45 8.88 -1.10
CA CYS A 58 -0.74 7.58 -0.50
C CYS A 58 -1.69 6.75 -1.35
N TRP A 59 -2.32 7.35 -2.35
CA TRP A 59 -3.03 6.60 -3.37
C TRP A 59 -2.13 5.55 -3.99
N ASP A 60 -0.86 5.90 -4.21
CA ASP A 60 0.10 4.97 -4.80
C ASP A 60 0.46 3.83 -3.86
N MET A 61 0.22 4.00 -2.56
CA MET A 61 0.39 2.94 -1.58
C MET A 61 -0.83 2.04 -1.49
N GLY A 62 -1.90 2.39 -2.18
CA GLY A 62 -3.13 1.60 -2.12
C GLY A 62 -4.22 2.21 -1.25
N LEU A 63 -4.02 3.40 -0.72
CA LEU A 63 -5.04 4.06 0.10
C LEU A 63 -6.23 4.47 -0.76
N ARG A 64 -7.41 4.11 -0.32
CA ARG A 64 -8.66 4.40 -1.01
C ARG A 64 -9.65 4.97 0.00
N LEU A 65 -9.84 6.28 -0.05
CA LEU A 65 -10.76 6.94 0.88
C LEU A 65 -12.17 6.88 0.31
N ILE A 66 -13.07 6.33 1.09
CA ILE A 66 -14.48 6.26 0.71
C ILE A 66 -15.27 6.91 1.84
N GLY A 67 -15.74 8.13 1.58
CA GLY A 67 -16.31 8.93 2.63
C GLY A 67 -15.24 9.24 3.67
N ASN A 68 -15.51 8.91 4.92
CA ASN A 68 -14.56 9.12 6.00
C ASN A 68 -13.77 7.87 6.32
N LYS A 69 -13.91 6.82 5.53
CA LYS A 69 -13.23 5.56 5.79
C LYS A 69 -11.96 5.44 4.98
N ALA A 70 -10.90 5.01 5.65
CA ALA A 70 -9.64 4.67 4.99
C ALA A 70 -9.67 3.17 4.70
N LEU A 71 -9.71 2.84 3.42
CA LEU A 71 -9.63 1.47 2.96
C LEU A 71 -8.38 1.31 2.13
N TRP A 72 -7.94 0.08 1.94
CA TRP A 72 -6.68 -0.18 1.25
C TRP A 72 -6.86 -1.26 0.21
N ASP A 73 -6.22 -1.04 -0.92
CA ASP A 73 -6.07 -2.08 -1.93
C ASP A 73 -4.81 -2.87 -1.57
N PRO A 74 -4.96 -4.08 -1.05
CA PRO A 74 -3.80 -4.80 -0.54
C PRO A 74 -2.77 -5.15 -1.61
N THR A 75 -3.22 -5.41 -2.83
CA THR A 75 -2.28 -5.72 -3.90
C THR A 75 -1.40 -4.52 -4.22
N VAL A 76 -2.00 -3.34 -4.32
CA VAL A 76 -1.24 -2.12 -4.57
C VAL A 76 -0.27 -1.85 -3.43
N PHE A 77 -0.74 -2.02 -2.18
CA PHE A 77 0.10 -1.78 -1.01
C PHE A 77 1.31 -2.71 -0.99
N LEU A 78 1.09 -3.98 -1.28
CA LEU A 78 2.18 -4.95 -1.27
C LEU A 78 3.19 -4.68 -2.37
N ASN A 79 2.70 -4.31 -3.54
CA ASN A 79 3.60 -3.95 -4.63
C ASN A 79 4.42 -2.71 -4.28
N TRP A 80 3.79 -1.74 -3.61
CA TRP A 80 4.49 -0.55 -3.18
C TRP A 80 5.60 -0.89 -2.17
N ILE A 81 5.31 -1.79 -1.22
CA ILE A 81 6.31 -2.24 -0.26
C ILE A 81 7.49 -2.87 -0.98
N PHE A 82 7.22 -3.76 -1.92
CA PHE A 82 8.27 -4.45 -2.65
C PHE A 82 9.14 -3.47 -3.42
N GLU A 83 8.54 -2.48 -4.03
CA GLU A 83 9.30 -1.52 -4.82
C GLU A 83 10.08 -0.53 -3.97
N ASN A 84 9.55 -0.16 -2.81
CA ASN A 84 10.10 0.95 -2.04
C ASN A 84 10.78 0.55 -0.74
N LYS A 85 10.45 -0.61 -0.19
CA LYS A 85 10.97 -1.02 1.11
C LYS A 85 11.78 -2.30 1.07
N LEU A 86 11.53 -3.17 0.10
CA LEU A 86 12.20 -4.47 0.05
C LEU A 86 13.18 -4.60 -1.11
N LYS A 87 13.22 -3.65 -2.00
CA LYS A 87 13.99 -3.78 -3.24
C LYS A 87 15.48 -3.99 -3.05
N ASN A 88 16.04 -3.55 -1.93
CA ASN A 88 17.48 -3.61 -1.75
C ASN A 88 17.99 -4.98 -1.34
N LYS A 89 17.15 -5.77 -0.69
CA LYS A 89 17.55 -7.10 -0.22
C LYS A 89 16.39 -8.07 -0.29
N PRO A 90 15.82 -8.28 -1.48
CA PRO A 90 14.62 -9.12 -1.59
C PRO A 90 14.85 -10.56 -1.15
N LYS A 91 16.02 -11.11 -1.47
CA LYS A 91 16.29 -12.49 -1.13
C LYS A 91 16.38 -12.71 0.37
N ASP A 92 17.15 -11.86 1.04
CA ASP A 92 17.30 -11.97 2.49
C ASP A 92 15.98 -11.74 3.20
N LEU A 93 15.22 -10.75 2.71
CA LEU A 93 13.94 -10.44 3.33
C LEU A 93 12.95 -11.57 3.18
N MET A 94 13.01 -12.30 2.08
CA MET A 94 12.09 -13.40 1.87
C MET A 94 12.34 -14.56 2.80
N GLU A 95 13.51 -14.63 3.38
CA GLU A 95 13.85 -15.71 4.31
C GLU A 95 13.49 -15.37 5.75
N ARG A 96 13.18 -14.13 6.05
CA ARG A 96 12.85 -13.72 7.41
C ARG A 96 11.44 -14.11 7.78
N ALA A 97 11.25 -14.46 9.04
CA ALA A 97 9.94 -14.89 9.51
C ALA A 97 8.89 -13.80 9.32
N GLU A 98 9.24 -12.54 9.57
CA GLU A 98 8.29 -11.45 9.44
C GLU A 98 7.86 -11.24 8.01
N ASN A 99 8.64 -11.69 7.04
CA ASN A 99 8.30 -11.54 5.64
C ASN A 99 7.53 -12.72 5.07
N LYS A 100 7.47 -13.82 5.80
CA LYS A 100 6.74 -15.00 5.34
C LYS A 100 5.25 -14.72 5.25
N LYS A 101 4.72 -13.98 6.22
CA LYS A 101 3.30 -13.60 6.19
C LYS A 101 3.01 -12.70 5.00
N LEU A 102 3.90 -11.77 4.74
CA LEU A 102 3.75 -10.85 3.61
C LEU A 102 3.75 -11.61 2.29
N ILE A 103 4.69 -12.52 2.14
CA ILE A 103 4.80 -13.32 0.92
C ILE A 103 3.56 -14.19 0.74
N ALA A 104 3.07 -14.80 1.82
CA ALA A 104 1.88 -15.63 1.75
C ALA A 104 0.67 -14.79 1.32
N PHE A 105 0.56 -13.58 1.85
CA PHE A 105 -0.51 -12.69 1.48
C PHE A 105 -0.47 -12.35 -0.01
N ILE A 106 0.71 -12.03 -0.51
CA ILE A 106 0.91 -11.72 -1.92
C ILE A 106 0.51 -12.90 -2.79
N LYS A 107 0.95 -14.09 -2.43
CA LYS A 107 0.65 -15.28 -3.21
C LYS A 107 -0.85 -15.55 -3.27
N ARG A 108 -1.56 -15.33 -2.17
CA ARG A 108 -3.01 -15.51 -2.17
C ARG A 108 -3.70 -14.55 -3.12
N ASN A 109 -3.27 -13.29 -3.10
CA ASN A 109 -3.86 -12.28 -3.96
C ASN A 109 -3.54 -12.54 -5.43
N ALA A 110 -2.30 -12.93 -5.71
CA ALA A 110 -1.89 -13.24 -7.06
C ALA A 110 -2.67 -14.43 -7.61
N SER A 111 -2.88 -15.46 -6.77
CA SER A 111 -3.66 -16.62 -7.20
C SER A 111 -5.09 -16.23 -7.54
N ALA A 112 -5.70 -15.39 -6.70
CA ALA A 112 -7.05 -14.94 -6.97
C ALA A 112 -7.15 -14.17 -8.28
N GLU A 113 -6.18 -13.31 -8.52
CA GLU A 113 -6.14 -12.55 -9.76
C GLU A 113 -5.92 -13.45 -10.97
N SER A 114 -5.04 -14.44 -10.81
CA SER A 114 -4.78 -15.38 -11.89
C SER A 114 -6.01 -16.19 -12.24
N GLU A 115 -6.75 -16.62 -11.25
CA GLU A 115 -7.97 -17.36 -11.47
C GLU A 115 -8.98 -16.52 -12.21
N GLU A 116 -9.04 -15.25 -11.88
CA GLU A 116 -9.98 -14.35 -12.53
C GLU A 116 -9.64 -14.15 -14.00
N LEU A 117 -8.36 -14.13 -14.32
CA LEU A 117 -7.92 -13.91 -15.70
C LEU A 117 -8.12 -15.13 -16.60
N ILE A 118 -8.26 -16.26 -16.03
CA ILE A 118 -8.53 -17.48 -16.78
C ILE A 118 -10.00 -17.59 -17.16
#